data_e6a863706b4d4aae2a1dc46ae52e1ff1
#
_entry.id   e6a863706b4d4aae2a1dc46ae52e1ff1
#
_cell.length_a   1.000
_cell.length_b   1.000
_cell.length_c   1.000
_cell.angle_alpha   90.00
_cell.angle_beta   90.00
_cell.angle_gamma   90.00
#
_symmetry.space_group_name_H-M   'P 1'
#
loop_
_entity.id
_entity.type
_entity.pdbx_description
1 polymer ?
#
loop_
_entity_poly.entity_id
_entity_poly.type
_entity_poly.pdbx_seq_one_letter_code
_entity_poly.pdbx_strand_id
1 'polypeptide(L)'
;MQTYSQFMDEAHLRQVLPDYDIVIDATDQLENKFLINDVCVSAEKPFVHGGITGFSGQVMTYGPEKGPCYRCIFGEVPEDNAPAPIPVIGVTAGIIGTIQAAEAIRYLLGIPSLLTGKLLVLDGLRMQFRTVSFPHVSEHCPLHTRKGVTDL
;
A
#
# COMPACT_ATOMS: atom_id res chain seq x y z
N MET A 1 -13.69 14.12 12.55
CA MET A 1 -12.32 13.70 12.16
C MET A 1 -11.54 13.50 13.44
N GLN A 2 -10.92 12.34 13.65
CA GLN A 2 -10.06 12.04 14.78
C GLN A 2 -8.60 12.19 14.33
N THR A 3 -7.77 12.83 15.14
CA THR A 3 -6.34 13.02 14.86
C THR A 3 -5.49 12.37 15.95
N TYR A 4 -4.38 11.76 15.54
CA TYR A 4 -3.39 11.16 16.43
C TYR A 4 -2.08 11.91 16.24
N SER A 5 -1.62 12.61 17.27
CA SER A 5 -0.42 13.47 17.22
C SER A 5 0.87 12.75 17.61
N GLN A 6 0.82 11.42 17.72
CA GLN A 6 1.95 10.58 18.09
C GLN A 6 2.36 9.68 16.92
N PHE A 7 3.60 9.19 16.94
CA PHE A 7 4.03 8.16 16.02
C PHE A 7 3.21 6.89 16.24
N MET A 8 2.67 6.34 15.15
CA MET A 8 1.82 5.15 15.19
C MET A 8 2.69 3.90 15.00
N ASP A 9 3.02 3.22 16.07
CA ASP A 9 3.65 1.91 16.02
C ASP A 9 2.62 0.79 15.74
N GLU A 10 3.08 -0.45 15.65
CA GLU A 10 2.22 -1.60 15.36
C GLU A 10 1.06 -1.75 16.35
N ALA A 11 1.33 -1.54 17.66
CA ALA A 11 0.32 -1.70 18.71
C ALA A 11 -0.79 -0.65 18.57
N HIS A 12 -0.41 0.61 18.35
CA HIS A 12 -1.36 1.69 18.11
C HIS A 12 -2.17 1.49 16.83
N LEU A 13 -1.51 1.09 15.72
CA LEU A 13 -2.22 0.78 14.47
C LEU A 13 -3.26 -0.32 14.68
N ARG A 14 -2.90 -1.42 15.34
CA ARG A 14 -3.83 -2.53 15.65
C ARG A 14 -5.01 -2.10 16.50
N GLN A 15 -4.79 -1.14 17.42
CA GLN A 15 -5.85 -0.62 18.30
C GLN A 15 -6.87 0.23 17.52
N VAL A 16 -6.41 1.07 16.58
CA VAL A 16 -7.32 2.00 15.87
C VAL A 16 -7.93 1.41 14.61
N LEU A 17 -7.27 0.44 13.99
CA LEU A 17 -7.65 -0.13 12.70
C LEU A 17 -9.10 -0.68 12.63
N PRO A 18 -9.67 -1.28 13.68
CA PRO A 18 -11.05 -1.77 13.67
C PRO A 18 -12.10 -0.68 13.39
N ASP A 19 -11.82 0.56 13.75
CA ASP A 19 -12.75 1.69 13.60
C ASP A 19 -12.83 2.24 12.16
N TYR A 20 -12.01 1.70 11.24
CA TYR A 20 -11.92 2.19 9.87
C TYR A 20 -12.18 1.06 8.85
N ASP A 21 -12.81 1.39 7.74
CA ASP A 21 -13.14 0.43 6.67
C ASP A 21 -11.97 0.20 5.71
N ILE A 22 -11.11 1.18 5.52
CA ILE A 22 -9.97 1.14 4.62
C ILE A 22 -8.86 2.07 5.11
N VAL A 23 -7.61 1.72 4.81
CA VAL A 23 -6.43 2.56 5.10
C VAL A 23 -5.90 3.17 3.83
N ILE A 24 -5.48 4.44 3.88
CA ILE A 24 -4.73 5.10 2.81
C ILE A 24 -3.32 5.34 3.33
N ASP A 25 -2.34 4.66 2.73
CA ASP A 25 -0.92 4.87 3.01
C ASP A 25 -0.38 6.04 2.18
N ALA A 26 -0.15 7.16 2.85
CA ALA A 26 0.49 8.35 2.28
C ALA A 26 1.80 8.69 3.01
N THR A 27 2.43 7.69 3.61
CA THR A 27 3.71 7.85 4.32
C THR A 27 4.87 7.97 3.34
N ASP A 28 5.98 8.55 3.79
CA ASP A 28 7.19 8.78 3.00
C ASP A 28 8.31 7.76 3.31
N GLN A 29 8.30 7.14 4.48
CA GLN A 29 9.32 6.19 4.92
C GLN A 29 8.95 4.76 4.54
N LEU A 30 9.92 4.03 4.04
CA LEU A 30 9.72 2.67 3.56
C LEU A 30 9.27 1.72 4.70
N GLU A 31 9.85 1.86 5.88
CA GLU A 31 9.51 1.09 7.07
C GLU A 31 8.04 1.24 7.43
N ASN A 32 7.51 2.46 7.35
CA ASN A 32 6.10 2.73 7.64
C ASN A 32 5.18 2.06 6.63
N LYS A 33 5.57 2.01 5.35
CA LYS A 33 4.82 1.31 4.31
C LYS A 33 4.74 -0.20 4.57
N PHE A 34 5.86 -0.80 4.97
CA PHE A 34 5.89 -2.21 5.36
C PHE A 34 5.09 -2.47 6.64
N LEU A 35 5.19 -1.59 7.64
CA LEU A 35 4.43 -1.68 8.88
C LEU A 35 2.91 -1.64 8.60
N ILE A 36 2.45 -0.67 7.81
CA ILE A 36 1.04 -0.55 7.41
C ILE A 36 0.58 -1.81 6.67
N ASN A 37 1.40 -2.28 5.70
CA ASN A 37 1.11 -3.52 4.99
C ASN A 37 0.92 -4.69 5.95
N ASP A 38 1.87 -4.91 6.86
CA ASP A 38 1.89 -6.08 7.75
C ASP A 38 0.69 -6.08 8.70
N VAL A 39 0.38 -4.92 9.26
CA VAL A 39 -0.77 -4.76 10.15
C VAL A 39 -2.08 -4.94 9.38
N CYS A 40 -2.23 -4.32 8.21
CA CYS A 40 -3.43 -4.44 7.39
C CYS A 40 -3.66 -5.87 6.90
N VAL A 41 -2.62 -6.55 6.40
CA VAL A 41 -2.73 -7.94 5.93
C VAL A 41 -3.10 -8.89 7.08
N SER A 42 -2.46 -8.74 8.25
CA SER A 42 -2.76 -9.58 9.41
C SER A 42 -4.15 -9.35 9.99
N ALA A 43 -4.67 -8.13 9.87
CA ALA A 43 -6.01 -7.75 10.31
C ALA A 43 -7.08 -7.91 9.21
N GLU A 44 -6.72 -8.45 8.05
CA GLU A 44 -7.61 -8.56 6.88
C GLU A 44 -8.26 -7.22 6.49
N LYS A 45 -7.53 -6.12 6.67
CA LYS A 45 -7.99 -4.76 6.38
C LYS A 45 -7.50 -4.32 5.01
N PRO A 46 -8.36 -3.82 4.11
CA PRO A 46 -7.93 -3.26 2.83
C PRO A 46 -7.12 -2.00 3.03
N PHE A 47 -6.16 -1.77 2.12
CA PHE A 47 -5.43 -0.51 2.08
C PHE A 47 -5.07 -0.09 0.65
N VAL A 48 -4.90 1.21 0.45
CA VAL A 48 -4.40 1.80 -0.79
C VAL A 48 -3.04 2.41 -0.53
N HIS A 49 -1.99 1.81 -1.11
CA HIS A 49 -0.64 2.33 -1.06
C HIS A 49 -0.43 3.41 -2.12
N GLY A 50 0.27 4.49 -1.74
CA GLY A 50 0.84 5.47 -2.65
C GLY A 50 2.31 5.70 -2.35
N GLY A 51 3.10 5.91 -3.40
CA GLY A 51 4.51 6.26 -3.29
C GLY A 51 4.89 7.26 -4.36
N ILE A 52 5.78 8.20 -4.03
CA ILE A 52 6.25 9.21 -4.97
C ILE A 52 7.75 9.43 -4.82
N THR A 53 8.41 9.75 -5.93
CA THR A 53 9.77 10.28 -5.95
C THR A 53 9.94 11.17 -7.19
N GLY A 54 10.30 12.45 -7.01
CA GLY A 54 10.39 13.41 -8.10
C GLY A 54 9.10 13.47 -8.92
N PHE A 55 9.22 13.18 -10.21
CA PHE A 55 8.10 13.09 -11.15
C PHE A 55 7.49 11.69 -11.25
N SER A 56 8.00 10.71 -10.53
CA SER A 56 7.48 9.35 -10.56
C SER A 56 6.52 9.09 -9.42
N GLY A 57 5.49 8.29 -9.68
CA GLY A 57 4.53 7.89 -8.66
C GLY A 57 4.02 6.47 -8.88
N GLN A 58 3.50 5.88 -7.83
CA GLN A 58 2.90 4.54 -7.90
C GLN A 58 1.71 4.41 -6.95
N VAL A 59 0.75 3.59 -7.34
CA VAL A 59 -0.44 3.25 -6.52
C VAL A 59 -0.76 1.78 -6.67
N MET A 60 -1.11 1.13 -5.57
CA MET A 60 -1.72 -0.20 -5.57
C MET A 60 -2.82 -0.28 -4.51
N THR A 61 -3.76 -1.19 -4.71
CA THR A 61 -4.80 -1.50 -3.72
C THR A 61 -4.62 -2.94 -3.24
N TYR A 62 -4.60 -3.13 -1.93
CA TYR A 62 -4.71 -4.45 -1.31
C TYR A 62 -6.15 -4.70 -0.87
N GLY A 63 -6.70 -5.85 -1.26
CA GLY A 63 -7.97 -6.37 -0.75
C GLY A 63 -7.74 -7.77 -0.18
N PRO A 64 -8.22 -8.08 1.04
CA PRO A 64 -7.90 -9.32 1.76
C PRO A 64 -8.20 -10.61 0.98
N GLU A 65 -9.20 -10.56 0.10
CA GLU A 65 -9.63 -11.74 -0.67
C GLU A 65 -9.00 -11.85 -2.07
N LYS A 66 -8.22 -10.86 -2.51
CA LYS A 66 -7.96 -10.69 -3.96
C LYS A 66 -6.52 -10.31 -4.32
N GLY A 67 -5.51 -10.95 -3.79
CA GLY A 67 -4.22 -10.82 -4.44
C GLY A 67 -3.03 -10.42 -3.57
N PRO A 68 -1.92 -10.07 -4.22
CA PRO A 68 -0.65 -9.80 -3.54
C PRO A 68 -0.72 -8.54 -2.69
N CYS A 69 -0.04 -8.58 -1.56
CA CYS A 69 0.19 -7.42 -0.70
C CYS A 69 1.47 -6.68 -1.12
N TYR A 70 1.81 -5.61 -0.41
CA TYR A 70 2.99 -4.81 -0.67
C TYR A 70 4.28 -5.65 -0.61
N ARG A 71 4.41 -6.55 0.37
CA ARG A 71 5.56 -7.49 0.46
C ARG A 71 5.64 -8.47 -0.71
N CYS A 72 4.52 -8.86 -1.28
CA CYS A 72 4.54 -9.73 -2.46
C CYS A 72 5.18 -9.05 -3.68
N ILE A 73 5.10 -7.73 -3.76
CA ILE A 73 5.58 -6.94 -4.91
C ILE A 73 6.99 -6.40 -4.66
N PHE A 74 7.26 -5.91 -3.45
CA PHE A 74 8.50 -5.19 -3.12
C PHE A 74 9.48 -5.99 -2.24
N GLY A 75 9.07 -7.17 -1.76
CA GLY A 75 9.92 -8.02 -0.94
C GLY A 75 10.05 -7.54 0.51
N GLU A 76 11.27 -7.35 0.95
CA GLU A 76 11.61 -6.93 2.32
C GLU A 76 12.25 -5.52 2.33
N VAL A 77 12.28 -4.91 3.52
CA VAL A 77 13.00 -3.66 3.70
C VAL A 77 14.50 -3.92 3.46
N PRO A 78 15.16 -3.19 2.54
CA PRO A 78 16.59 -3.34 2.34
C PRO A 78 17.38 -3.06 3.63
N GLU A 79 18.41 -3.87 3.91
CA GLU A 79 19.24 -3.70 5.11
C GLU A 79 19.98 -2.33 5.12
N ASP A 80 20.37 -1.84 3.95
CA ASP A 80 21.06 -0.55 3.77
C ASP A 80 20.10 0.61 3.52
N ASN A 81 18.87 0.56 4.08
CA ASN A 81 17.88 1.62 3.92
C ASN A 81 18.25 2.86 4.75
N ALA A 82 19.34 3.52 4.40
CA ALA A 82 19.68 4.81 5.00
C ALA A 82 18.66 5.85 4.57
N PRO A 83 18.10 6.64 5.50
CA PRO A 83 17.14 7.69 5.17
C PRO A 83 17.84 8.75 4.32
N ALA A 84 17.63 8.69 3.02
CA ALA A 84 18.06 9.73 2.09
C ALA A 84 16.89 10.66 1.80
N PRO A 85 17.12 11.97 1.65
CA PRO A 85 16.05 12.90 1.23
C PRO A 85 15.47 12.45 -0.11
N ILE A 86 14.19 12.10 -0.12
CA ILE A 86 13.49 11.78 -1.36
C ILE A 86 12.99 13.09 -1.97
N PRO A 87 13.40 13.45 -3.20
CA PRO A 87 12.89 14.65 -3.85
C PRO A 87 11.38 14.49 -4.08
N VAL A 88 10.61 15.51 -3.70
CA VAL A 88 9.16 15.51 -3.84
C VAL A 88 8.70 16.74 -4.62
N ILE A 89 7.83 16.52 -5.60
CA ILE A 89 7.15 17.57 -6.32
C ILE A 89 5.67 17.49 -5.96
N GLY A 90 5.11 18.60 -5.43
CA GLY A 90 3.74 18.63 -4.92
C GLY A 90 2.68 18.21 -5.93
N VAL A 91 2.91 18.49 -7.23
CA VAL A 91 2.00 18.05 -8.30
C VAL A 91 1.94 16.53 -8.39
N THR A 92 3.08 15.83 -8.29
CA THR A 92 3.13 14.36 -8.29
C THR A 92 2.36 13.79 -7.10
N ALA A 93 2.56 14.39 -5.91
CA ALA A 93 1.81 14.02 -4.70
C ALA A 93 0.30 14.22 -4.89
N GLY A 94 -0.11 15.34 -5.50
CA GLY A 94 -1.51 15.62 -5.80
C GLY A 94 -2.14 14.59 -6.73
N ILE A 95 -1.46 14.22 -7.81
CA ILE A 95 -1.94 13.21 -8.77
C ILE A 95 -2.11 11.86 -8.06
N ILE A 96 -1.07 11.39 -7.36
CA ILE A 96 -1.09 10.09 -6.68
C ILE A 96 -2.13 10.07 -5.56
N GLY A 97 -2.20 11.10 -4.71
CA GLY A 97 -3.19 11.17 -3.63
C GLY A 97 -4.64 11.18 -4.16
N THR A 98 -4.89 11.84 -5.29
CA THR A 98 -6.22 11.81 -5.92
C THR A 98 -6.58 10.41 -6.44
N ILE A 99 -5.62 9.69 -7.02
CA ILE A 99 -5.82 8.31 -7.48
C ILE A 99 -6.06 7.39 -6.27
N GLN A 100 -5.30 7.54 -5.18
CA GLN A 100 -5.53 6.78 -3.95
C GLN A 100 -6.95 7.00 -3.41
N ALA A 101 -7.40 8.24 -3.36
CA ALA A 101 -8.75 8.57 -2.91
C ALA A 101 -9.83 7.93 -3.81
N ALA A 102 -9.64 7.98 -5.13
CA ALA A 102 -10.54 7.35 -6.08
C ALA A 102 -10.61 5.82 -5.89
N GLU A 103 -9.46 5.15 -5.68
CA GLU A 103 -9.41 3.71 -5.41
C GLU A 103 -10.10 3.35 -4.09
N ALA A 104 -9.89 4.15 -3.02
CA ALA A 104 -10.55 3.93 -1.75
C ALA A 104 -12.08 4.05 -1.87
N ILE A 105 -12.58 5.09 -2.55
CA ILE A 105 -14.01 5.29 -2.80
C ILE A 105 -14.58 4.11 -3.61
N ARG A 106 -13.88 3.68 -4.66
CA ARG A 106 -14.32 2.56 -5.50
C ARG A 106 -14.39 1.26 -4.70
N TYR A 107 -13.39 1.03 -3.83
CA TYR A 107 -13.38 -0.14 -2.96
C TYR A 107 -14.61 -0.15 -2.04
N LEU A 108 -14.89 0.97 -1.36
CA LEU A 108 -16.03 1.10 -0.44
C LEU A 108 -17.37 0.96 -1.15
N LEU A 109 -17.47 1.34 -2.42
CA LEU A 109 -18.66 1.19 -3.24
C LEU A 109 -18.79 -0.21 -3.89
N GLY A 110 -17.85 -1.11 -3.67
CA GLY A 110 -17.84 -2.44 -4.31
C GLY A 110 -17.68 -2.40 -5.83
N ILE A 111 -17.11 -1.33 -6.37
CA ILE A 111 -16.91 -1.17 -7.83
C ILE A 111 -15.78 -2.11 -8.29
N PRO A 112 -15.99 -2.94 -9.34
CA PRO A 112 -14.96 -3.79 -9.87
C PRO A 112 -13.82 -3.00 -10.54
N SER A 113 -12.74 -3.70 -10.91
CA SER A 113 -11.58 -3.12 -11.60
C SER A 113 -10.72 -2.18 -10.78
N LEU A 114 -10.45 -2.55 -9.54
CA LEU A 114 -9.47 -1.90 -8.67
C LEU A 114 -8.04 -2.24 -9.09
N LEU A 115 -7.07 -1.53 -8.53
CA LEU A 115 -5.64 -1.83 -8.63
C LEU A 115 -5.22 -3.01 -7.73
N THR A 116 -6.14 -3.92 -7.44
CA THR A 116 -5.84 -5.16 -6.70
C THR A 116 -5.06 -6.11 -7.59
N GLY A 117 -3.90 -6.57 -7.13
CA GLY A 117 -2.99 -7.38 -7.95
C GLY A 117 -2.32 -6.60 -9.09
N LYS A 118 -2.33 -5.28 -9.02
CA LYS A 118 -1.75 -4.40 -10.04
C LYS A 118 -1.02 -3.24 -9.37
N LEU A 119 0.04 -2.77 -10.01
CA LEU A 119 0.74 -1.54 -9.65
C LEU A 119 0.55 -0.54 -10.80
N LEU A 120 -0.13 0.56 -10.53
CA LEU A 120 -0.16 1.71 -11.43
C LEU A 120 1.12 2.52 -11.21
N VAL A 121 1.82 2.81 -12.29
CA VAL A 121 3.07 3.60 -12.28
C VAL A 121 2.88 4.84 -13.14
N LEU A 122 3.17 6.00 -12.56
CA LEU A 122 3.21 7.30 -13.25
C LEU A 122 4.65 7.65 -13.63
N ASP A 123 4.89 7.93 -14.90
CA ASP A 123 6.03 8.72 -15.40
C ASP A 123 5.53 10.15 -15.68
N GLY A 124 5.68 11.02 -14.71
CA GLY A 124 5.20 12.40 -14.80
C GLY A 124 6.02 13.27 -15.75
N LEU A 125 7.27 12.88 -16.09
CA LEU A 125 8.04 13.60 -17.11
C LEU A 125 7.47 13.39 -18.51
N ARG A 126 6.91 12.20 -18.77
CA ARG A 126 6.29 11.85 -20.05
C ARG A 126 4.77 11.90 -20.00
N MET A 127 4.19 12.18 -18.84
CA MET A 127 2.73 12.12 -18.59
C MET A 127 2.13 10.76 -19.02
N GLN A 128 2.82 9.68 -18.68
CA GLN A 128 2.42 8.33 -19.03
C GLN A 128 2.08 7.52 -17.78
N PHE A 129 0.98 6.79 -17.88
CA PHE A 129 0.60 5.77 -16.92
C PHE A 129 0.80 4.39 -17.50
N ARG A 130 1.35 3.50 -16.71
CA ARG A 130 1.43 2.07 -17.04
C ARG A 130 0.95 1.25 -15.85
N THR A 131 0.36 0.10 -16.15
CA THR A 131 -0.06 -0.85 -15.12
C THR A 131 0.77 -2.12 -15.25
N VAL A 132 1.35 -2.57 -14.15
CA VAL A 132 2.05 -3.85 -14.03
C VAL A 132 1.15 -4.79 -13.25
N SER A 133 0.92 -6.00 -13.78
CA SER A 133 0.06 -7.00 -13.14
C SER A 133 0.88 -8.00 -12.34
N PHE A 134 0.41 -8.33 -11.15
CA PHE A 134 0.93 -9.34 -10.25
C PHE A 134 -0.21 -10.32 -9.93
N PRO A 135 -0.42 -11.34 -10.77
CA PRO A 135 -1.62 -12.18 -10.67
C PRO A 135 -1.62 -13.13 -9.47
N HIS A 136 -0.46 -13.36 -8.87
CA HIS A 136 -0.28 -14.33 -7.79
C HIS A 136 0.37 -13.71 -6.56
N VAL A 137 -0.01 -14.23 -5.41
CA VAL A 137 0.70 -14.00 -4.15
C VAL A 137 2.11 -14.61 -4.25
N SER A 138 3.11 -13.91 -3.76
CA SER A 138 4.48 -14.43 -3.75
C SER A 138 4.60 -15.61 -2.77
N GLU A 139 5.18 -16.73 -3.23
CA GLU A 139 5.48 -17.89 -2.39
C GLU A 139 6.48 -17.58 -1.26
N HIS A 140 7.25 -16.51 -1.42
CA HIS A 140 8.22 -16.05 -0.42
C HIS A 140 7.64 -14.99 0.53
N CYS A 141 6.37 -14.61 0.38
CA CYS A 141 5.77 -13.61 1.25
C CYS A 141 5.47 -14.17 2.64
N PRO A 142 6.10 -13.68 3.72
CA PRO A 142 5.94 -14.22 5.06
C PRO A 142 4.53 -14.09 5.63
N LEU A 143 3.72 -13.19 5.06
CA LEU A 143 2.35 -12.94 5.51
C LEU A 143 1.33 -13.89 4.88
N HIS A 144 1.66 -14.52 3.76
CA HIS A 144 0.77 -15.42 3.04
C HIS A 144 1.15 -16.89 3.21
N THR A 145 2.43 -17.22 3.41
CA THR A 145 2.89 -18.60 3.65
C THR A 145 2.40 -19.19 4.98
N ARG A 146 2.04 -18.34 5.95
CA ARG A 146 1.50 -18.80 7.25
C ARG A 146 0.05 -19.29 7.20
N LYS A 147 -0.70 -19.00 6.12
CA LYS A 147 -2.09 -19.49 5.97
C LYS A 147 -2.21 -20.90 5.40
N GLY A 148 -1.10 -21.53 4.98
CA GLY A 148 -1.09 -22.84 4.31
C GLY A 148 -0.64 -24.05 5.16
N VAL A 149 -0.43 -23.91 6.47
CA VAL A 149 0.09 -25.00 7.34
C VAL A 149 -0.93 -25.48 8.38
N THR A 150 -2.20 -25.24 8.18
CA THR A 150 -3.24 -25.83 9.04
C THR A 150 -4.29 -26.52 8.18
N ASP A 151 -3.88 -27.61 7.52
CA ASP A 151 -4.79 -28.68 7.12
C ASP A 151 -3.97 -29.91 6.70
N LEU A 152 -3.57 -30.70 7.70
CA LEU A 152 -3.36 -32.13 7.61
C LEU A 152 -3.74 -32.76 8.95
#